data_9336346538bb50426f13ad56a44a1c37
#
_entry.id   9336346538bb50426f13ad56a44a1c37
#
_cell.length_a   1.000
_cell.length_b   1.000
_cell.length_c   1.000
_cell.angle_alpha   90.00
_cell.angle_beta   90.00
_cell.angle_gamma   90.00
#
_symmetry.space_group_name_H-M   'P 1'
#
loop_
_entity.id
_entity.type
_entity.pdbx_description
1 polymer ?
#
loop_
_entity_poly.entity_id
_entity_poly.type
_entity_poly.pdbx_seq_one_letter_code
_entity_poly.pdbx_strand_id
1 'polypeptide(L)'
;MPLTAIVLAAGEGTRMKSHHPKIVHKLLDKPLVWWSVNAAITAGADRVIVVVGNHADEVKSALSCFPNLEYGAQTERLGTGHAVKVVKDALGGFKGPVVVINGDASLLRAQSILDLVAETKAHHNACTVLTMTPPDPTGYGRVISSNGQVTAIVEHKDATPEQREQERECNVGVYCFCGGRLTANIDLLGNDNVQGEYYITDMVGLYVSQGEPVAAVHVDDYKEALGVNSRSELAVATRIMQERINEHWMSQGVTMLDPTSVWIGPEVTLGMDTEVLPQTMLYGKTSIGENCVVGPNTRLTDTVVGNDAVIDETVAINAQVDDFATCGPRAYLRPGTHLMPHAKAGTHVEIKNSTIGEGSKVPHLSYIGDTTMGSGVNIGAGSITCNYDGYHKFKTNIGNNVFVGSDTMMVAPVSIGDGALVGASSCITKDVPADALALERSEQKIVEGYAAQRRRKLEKED
;
A
#
# COMPACT_ATOMS: atom_id res chain seq x y z
N MET A 1 -10.68 3.48 30.30
CA MET A 1 -11.78 4.22 29.68
C MET A 1 -11.62 4.11 28.18
N PRO A 2 -12.69 3.93 27.43
CA PRO A 2 -12.63 3.87 25.96
C PRO A 2 -11.99 5.14 25.38
N LEU A 3 -11.32 5.01 24.24
CA LEU A 3 -10.68 6.10 23.51
C LEU A 3 -11.51 6.41 22.27
N THR A 4 -11.81 7.68 22.02
CA THR A 4 -12.42 8.14 20.77
C THR A 4 -11.39 8.96 19.97
N ALA A 5 -11.27 8.69 18.67
CA ALA A 5 -10.46 9.51 17.77
C ALA A 5 -11.36 10.28 16.79
N ILE A 6 -11.02 11.54 16.53
CA ILE A 6 -11.62 12.38 15.49
C ILE A 6 -10.52 12.67 14.46
N VAL A 7 -10.73 12.24 13.21
CA VAL A 7 -9.78 12.45 12.11
C VAL A 7 -10.32 13.55 11.19
N LEU A 8 -9.59 14.66 11.07
CA LEU A 8 -10.00 15.84 10.30
C LEU A 8 -9.64 15.66 8.83
N ALA A 9 -10.62 15.33 8.01
CA ALA A 9 -10.47 14.94 6.61
C ALA A 9 -11.29 15.81 5.63
N ALA A 10 -11.66 17.04 6.02
CA ALA A 10 -12.50 17.93 5.21
C ALA A 10 -11.72 18.93 4.32
N GLY A 11 -10.39 18.99 4.47
CA GLY A 11 -9.54 19.95 3.75
C GLY A 11 -9.32 19.58 2.28
N GLU A 12 -9.31 20.57 1.38
CA GLU A 12 -9.07 20.36 -0.08
C GLU A 12 -7.61 20.15 -0.45
N GLY A 13 -6.68 20.85 0.22
CA GLY A 13 -5.26 20.77 -0.09
C GLY A 13 -4.88 21.34 -1.46
N THR A 14 -5.24 22.58 -1.73
CA THR A 14 -5.02 23.28 -3.01
C THR A 14 -3.58 23.26 -3.51
N ARG A 15 -2.60 23.20 -2.60
CA ARG A 15 -1.15 23.07 -2.90
C ARG A 15 -0.78 21.77 -3.63
N MET A 16 -1.63 20.73 -3.57
CA MET A 16 -1.42 19.48 -4.31
C MET A 16 -1.65 19.60 -5.81
N LYS A 17 -2.32 20.67 -6.25
CA LYS A 17 -2.70 20.92 -7.67
C LYS A 17 -3.34 19.67 -8.29
N SER A 18 -4.41 19.18 -7.68
CA SER A 18 -5.10 17.95 -8.03
C SER A 18 -6.61 18.15 -8.04
N HIS A 19 -7.30 17.36 -8.86
CA HIS A 19 -8.77 17.26 -8.83
C HIS A 19 -9.27 16.41 -7.65
N HIS A 20 -8.38 15.65 -7.00
CA HIS A 20 -8.67 14.83 -5.85
C HIS A 20 -8.24 15.55 -4.56
N PRO A 21 -8.95 15.34 -3.45
CA PRO A 21 -8.57 15.92 -2.17
C PRO A 21 -7.21 15.41 -1.71
N LYS A 22 -6.44 16.26 -1.01
CA LYS A 22 -5.09 15.96 -0.53
C LYS A 22 -4.95 14.57 0.11
N ILE A 23 -5.88 14.27 0.97
CA ILE A 23 -5.81 13.11 1.86
C ILE A 23 -6.04 11.75 1.19
N VAL A 24 -6.49 11.71 -0.07
CA VAL A 24 -6.61 10.46 -0.84
C VAL A 24 -5.37 10.16 -1.68
N HIS A 25 -4.41 11.10 -1.76
CA HIS A 25 -3.11 10.79 -2.40
C HIS A 25 -2.37 9.72 -1.60
N LYS A 26 -1.71 8.82 -2.33
CA LYS A 26 -1.06 7.66 -1.72
C LYS A 26 0.35 7.99 -1.23
N LEU A 27 0.62 7.57 -0.03
CA LEU A 27 1.93 7.38 0.55
C LEU A 27 2.19 5.87 0.52
N LEU A 28 3.21 5.43 -0.24
CA LEU A 28 3.34 4.05 -0.68
C LEU A 28 2.06 3.61 -1.43
N ASP A 29 1.39 2.57 -1.00
CA ASP A 29 0.17 2.06 -1.62
C ASP A 29 -1.14 2.50 -0.92
N LYS A 30 -1.07 3.20 0.23
CA LYS A 30 -2.23 3.63 1.03
C LYS A 30 -2.47 5.14 0.97
N PRO A 31 -3.75 5.60 0.96
CA PRO A 31 -4.07 7.02 1.05
C PRO A 31 -3.53 7.66 2.34
N LEU A 32 -3.20 8.95 2.30
CA LEU A 32 -2.71 9.68 3.50
C LEU A 32 -3.65 9.50 4.71
N VAL A 33 -4.96 9.65 4.50
CA VAL A 33 -5.96 9.50 5.56
C VAL A 33 -6.01 8.08 6.16
N TRP A 34 -5.65 7.07 5.37
CA TRP A 34 -5.56 5.69 5.85
C TRP A 34 -4.55 5.58 7.00
N TRP A 35 -3.40 6.24 6.87
CA TRP A 35 -2.33 6.21 7.88
C TRP A 35 -2.76 6.85 9.19
N SER A 36 -3.45 8.01 9.14
CA SER A 36 -3.96 8.68 10.33
C SER A 36 -5.04 7.86 11.06
N VAL A 37 -5.95 7.23 10.30
CA VAL A 37 -6.96 6.31 10.84
C VAL A 37 -6.31 5.07 11.42
N ASN A 38 -5.35 4.48 10.71
CA ASN A 38 -4.62 3.30 11.16
C ASN A 38 -3.83 3.56 12.45
N ALA A 39 -3.18 4.72 12.56
CA ALA A 39 -2.48 5.11 13.80
C ALA A 39 -3.44 5.21 15.00
N ALA A 40 -4.63 5.79 14.81
CA ALA A 40 -5.66 5.87 15.84
C ALA A 40 -6.16 4.49 16.28
N ILE A 41 -6.44 3.59 15.32
CA ILE A 41 -6.90 2.21 15.60
C ILE A 41 -5.78 1.43 16.31
N THR A 42 -4.53 1.54 15.84
CA THR A 42 -3.37 0.87 16.44
C THR A 42 -3.11 1.36 17.87
N ALA A 43 -3.41 2.64 18.15
CA ALA A 43 -3.36 3.20 19.51
C ALA A 43 -4.54 2.74 20.39
N GLY A 44 -5.41 1.87 19.89
CA GLY A 44 -6.53 1.31 20.64
C GLY A 44 -7.75 2.21 20.72
N ALA A 45 -8.01 3.05 19.69
CA ALA A 45 -9.26 3.79 19.62
C ALA A 45 -10.44 2.84 19.44
N ASP A 46 -11.37 2.85 20.40
CA ASP A 46 -12.60 2.05 20.36
C ASP A 46 -13.59 2.60 19.32
N ARG A 47 -13.44 3.88 19.00
CA ARG A 47 -14.32 4.61 18.09
C ARG A 47 -13.52 5.63 17.30
N VAL A 48 -13.73 5.65 15.97
CA VAL A 48 -13.08 6.61 15.06
C VAL A 48 -14.15 7.34 14.27
N ILE A 49 -14.17 8.68 14.39
CA ILE A 49 -15.08 9.58 13.66
C ILE A 49 -14.24 10.35 12.63
N VAL A 50 -14.54 10.20 11.35
CA VAL A 50 -13.85 10.92 10.28
C VAL A 50 -14.69 12.10 9.82
N VAL A 51 -14.15 13.32 9.96
CA VAL A 51 -14.83 14.53 9.51
C VAL A 51 -14.52 14.75 8.04
N VAL A 52 -15.53 14.67 7.18
CA VAL A 52 -15.41 14.76 5.72
C VAL A 52 -16.04 16.04 5.19
N GLY A 53 -15.54 16.55 4.07
CA GLY A 53 -16.04 17.73 3.36
C GLY A 53 -16.69 17.38 2.02
N ASN A 54 -16.52 18.26 1.03
CA ASN A 54 -17.14 18.14 -0.30
C ASN A 54 -16.77 16.84 -1.08
N HIS A 55 -15.65 16.23 -0.77
CA HIS A 55 -15.18 14.98 -1.40
C HIS A 55 -15.44 13.75 -0.49
N ALA A 56 -16.54 13.75 0.23
CA ALA A 56 -16.86 12.70 1.22
C ALA A 56 -16.82 11.28 0.61
N ASP A 57 -17.33 11.10 -0.60
CA ASP A 57 -17.40 9.78 -1.24
C ASP A 57 -16.01 9.23 -1.59
N GLU A 58 -15.08 10.08 -2.06
CA GLU A 58 -13.70 9.66 -2.31
C GLU A 58 -12.99 9.26 -1.02
N VAL A 59 -13.18 10.02 0.06
CA VAL A 59 -12.60 9.71 1.37
C VAL A 59 -13.16 8.42 1.95
N LYS A 60 -14.49 8.23 1.89
CA LYS A 60 -15.14 7.00 2.35
C LYS A 60 -14.67 5.78 1.55
N SER A 61 -14.54 5.93 0.22
CA SER A 61 -13.99 4.88 -0.64
C SER A 61 -12.54 4.53 -0.26
N ALA A 62 -11.71 5.53 0.00
CA ALA A 62 -10.32 5.36 0.42
C ALA A 62 -10.15 4.65 1.77
N LEU A 63 -11.19 4.70 2.62
CA LEU A 63 -11.24 4.09 3.95
C LEU A 63 -12.13 2.84 4.03
N SER A 64 -12.61 2.34 2.92
CA SER A 64 -13.55 1.21 2.85
C SER A 64 -13.02 -0.10 3.46
N CYS A 65 -11.70 -0.22 3.62
CA CYS A 65 -11.06 -1.36 4.29
C CYS A 65 -11.24 -1.38 5.82
N PHE A 66 -11.61 -0.25 6.43
CA PHE A 66 -11.86 -0.17 7.86
C PHE A 66 -13.36 -0.34 8.14
N PRO A 67 -13.76 -1.40 8.84
CA PRO A 67 -15.13 -1.53 9.31
C PRO A 67 -15.41 -0.53 10.44
N ASN A 68 -16.65 -0.12 10.61
CA ASN A 68 -17.14 0.63 11.77
C ASN A 68 -16.59 2.06 11.92
N LEU A 69 -16.16 2.72 10.84
CA LEU A 69 -15.88 4.15 10.89
C LEU A 69 -17.18 4.95 10.91
N GLU A 70 -17.21 5.99 11.74
CA GLU A 70 -18.29 6.97 11.73
C GLU A 70 -17.87 8.20 10.93
N TYR A 71 -18.83 8.92 10.36
CA TYR A 71 -18.54 10.07 9.52
C TYR A 71 -19.37 11.29 9.94
N GLY A 72 -18.68 12.43 10.10
CA GLY A 72 -19.32 13.73 10.28
C GLY A 72 -19.11 14.61 9.04
N ALA A 73 -20.13 15.35 8.62
CA ALA A 73 -20.05 16.20 7.44
C ALA A 73 -19.76 17.66 7.82
N GLN A 74 -18.63 18.20 7.41
CA GLN A 74 -18.33 19.62 7.45
C GLN A 74 -18.67 20.25 6.10
N THR A 75 -19.87 20.79 5.96
CA THR A 75 -20.37 21.40 4.72
C THR A 75 -19.78 22.78 4.45
N GLU A 76 -19.46 23.52 5.51
CA GLU A 76 -18.82 24.84 5.45
C GLU A 76 -17.41 24.77 6.04
N ARG A 77 -16.43 25.34 5.35
CA ARG A 77 -15.03 25.31 5.76
C ARG A 77 -14.71 26.48 6.67
N LEU A 78 -15.08 26.36 7.91
CA LEU A 78 -14.89 27.41 8.91
C LEU A 78 -13.75 27.07 9.89
N GLY A 79 -12.81 26.20 9.53
CA GLY A 79 -11.63 25.88 10.32
C GLY A 79 -11.68 24.52 11.05
N THR A 80 -10.59 24.21 11.76
CA THR A 80 -10.39 22.91 12.46
C THR A 80 -11.27 22.77 13.69
N GLY A 81 -11.53 23.85 14.42
CA GLY A 81 -12.48 23.90 15.54
C GLY A 81 -13.90 23.63 15.09
N HIS A 82 -14.32 24.20 13.94
CA HIS A 82 -15.62 23.92 13.36
C HIS A 82 -15.74 22.44 12.95
N ALA A 83 -14.66 21.82 12.41
CA ALA A 83 -14.67 20.41 12.08
C ALA A 83 -14.92 19.51 13.31
N VAL A 84 -14.38 19.85 14.47
CA VAL A 84 -14.66 19.14 15.73
C VAL A 84 -16.08 19.45 16.22
N LYS A 85 -16.54 20.68 16.08
CA LYS A 85 -17.89 21.12 16.49
C LYS A 85 -18.99 20.35 15.76
N VAL A 86 -18.86 20.07 14.45
CA VAL A 86 -19.89 19.33 13.68
C VAL A 86 -20.08 17.88 14.14
N VAL A 87 -19.13 17.31 14.87
CA VAL A 87 -19.24 15.96 15.44
C VAL A 87 -19.48 15.95 16.95
N LYS A 88 -19.72 17.12 17.57
CA LYS A 88 -19.98 17.26 19.00
C LYS A 88 -21.11 16.35 19.49
N ASP A 89 -22.25 16.35 18.77
CA ASP A 89 -23.43 15.57 19.16
C ASP A 89 -23.14 14.04 19.05
N ALA A 90 -22.31 13.64 18.10
CA ALA A 90 -21.86 12.25 17.97
C ALA A 90 -21.06 11.79 19.19
N LEU A 91 -20.39 12.68 19.91
CA LEU A 91 -19.70 12.34 21.16
C LEU A 91 -20.69 12.01 22.30
N GLY A 92 -21.96 12.45 22.22
CA GLY A 92 -23.04 11.97 23.09
C GLY A 92 -22.77 12.10 24.60
N GLY A 93 -22.06 13.14 25.03
CA GLY A 93 -21.66 13.32 26.44
C GLY A 93 -20.51 12.40 26.90
N PHE A 94 -19.76 11.81 25.97
CA PHE A 94 -18.57 11.02 26.25
C PHE A 94 -17.55 11.80 27.09
N LYS A 95 -17.11 11.22 28.22
CA LYS A 95 -16.21 11.88 29.17
C LYS A 95 -14.76 11.38 29.09
N GLY A 96 -14.52 10.31 28.33
CA GLY A 96 -13.17 9.73 28.14
C GLY A 96 -12.26 10.61 27.28
N PRO A 97 -11.03 10.15 27.00
CA PRO A 97 -10.11 10.86 26.13
C PRO A 97 -10.63 10.89 24.68
N VAL A 98 -10.55 12.09 24.07
CA VAL A 98 -10.85 12.32 22.66
C VAL A 98 -9.58 12.82 21.98
N VAL A 99 -9.02 12.02 21.08
CA VAL A 99 -7.85 12.43 20.29
C VAL A 99 -8.32 13.03 18.97
N VAL A 100 -7.84 14.23 18.67
CA VAL A 100 -8.08 14.92 17.38
C VAL A 100 -6.80 14.84 16.56
N ILE A 101 -6.91 14.32 15.32
CA ILE A 101 -5.79 14.05 14.43
C ILE A 101 -6.08 14.66 13.06
N ASN A 102 -5.11 15.35 12.46
CA ASN A 102 -5.23 15.79 11.08
C ASN A 102 -5.16 14.59 10.12
N GLY A 103 -6.00 14.56 9.09
CA GLY A 103 -6.06 13.47 8.09
C GLY A 103 -4.80 13.31 7.25
N ASP A 104 -3.88 14.27 7.30
CA ASP A 104 -2.57 14.25 6.64
C ASP A 104 -1.38 13.99 7.61
N ALA A 105 -1.67 13.67 8.88
CA ALA A 105 -0.65 13.24 9.85
C ALA A 105 -0.23 11.78 9.59
N SER A 106 0.19 11.51 8.36
CA SER A 106 0.44 10.15 7.86
C SER A 106 1.68 9.47 8.43
N LEU A 107 2.56 10.22 9.05
CA LEU A 107 3.78 9.71 9.71
C LEU A 107 3.62 9.52 11.21
N LEU A 108 2.47 9.93 11.79
CA LEU A 108 2.19 9.85 13.22
C LEU A 108 2.25 8.40 13.72
N ARG A 109 2.97 8.17 14.81
CA ARG A 109 3.07 6.87 15.46
C ARG A 109 1.93 6.66 16.46
N ALA A 110 1.46 5.42 16.55
CA ALA A 110 0.47 5.06 17.57
C ALA A 110 0.97 5.31 19.00
N GLN A 111 2.28 5.17 19.24
CA GLN A 111 2.90 5.43 20.55
C GLN A 111 2.70 6.88 20.99
N SER A 112 2.88 7.85 20.09
CA SER A 112 2.68 9.27 20.41
C SER A 112 1.23 9.60 20.78
N ILE A 113 0.25 8.88 20.19
CA ILE A 113 -1.15 8.95 20.60
C ILE A 113 -1.34 8.38 22.00
N LEU A 114 -0.71 7.23 22.30
CA LEU A 114 -0.78 6.61 23.62
C LEU A 114 -0.17 7.52 24.69
N ASP A 115 0.94 8.17 24.42
CA ASP A 115 1.62 9.08 25.33
C ASP A 115 0.76 10.31 25.63
N LEU A 116 0.10 10.90 24.61
CA LEU A 116 -0.89 11.98 24.80
C LEU A 116 -2.05 11.53 25.69
N VAL A 117 -2.59 10.35 25.45
CA VAL A 117 -3.72 9.80 26.24
C VAL A 117 -3.29 9.52 27.68
N ALA A 118 -2.08 8.97 27.87
CA ALA A 118 -1.53 8.69 29.19
C ALA A 118 -1.34 9.98 30.01
N GLU A 119 -0.72 10.99 29.41
CA GLU A 119 -0.50 12.30 30.04
C GLU A 119 -1.83 12.98 30.40
N THR A 120 -2.79 12.97 29.48
CA THR A 120 -4.14 13.56 29.72
C THR A 120 -4.83 12.88 30.91
N LYS A 121 -4.74 11.55 31.01
CA LYS A 121 -5.38 10.79 32.09
C LYS A 121 -4.67 10.96 33.44
N ALA A 122 -3.34 10.91 33.44
CA ALA A 122 -2.53 10.96 34.68
C ALA A 122 -2.70 12.30 35.42
N HIS A 123 -2.79 13.38 34.70
CA HIS A 123 -2.86 14.73 35.26
C HIS A 123 -4.23 15.38 35.15
N HIS A 124 -5.25 14.64 34.66
CA HIS A 124 -6.61 15.15 34.43
C HIS A 124 -6.64 16.41 33.56
N ASN A 125 -5.75 16.51 32.57
CA ASN A 125 -5.66 17.66 31.70
C ASN A 125 -6.96 17.89 30.93
N ALA A 126 -7.31 19.14 30.70
CA ALA A 126 -8.40 19.51 29.79
C ALA A 126 -7.99 19.22 28.33
N CYS A 127 -6.72 19.51 28.05
CA CYS A 127 -6.09 19.25 26.77
C CYS A 127 -4.60 18.89 26.97
N THR A 128 -4.11 17.93 26.21
CA THR A 128 -2.67 17.68 26.02
C THR A 128 -2.35 17.84 24.54
N VAL A 129 -1.34 18.65 24.23
CA VAL A 129 -0.94 19.00 22.87
C VAL A 129 0.29 18.19 22.48
N LEU A 130 0.32 17.64 21.27
CA LEU A 130 1.54 17.04 20.70
C LEU A 130 2.41 18.16 20.10
N THR A 131 3.68 18.19 20.50
CA THR A 131 4.62 19.23 20.08
C THR A 131 5.87 18.63 19.47
N MET A 132 6.60 19.44 18.69
CA MET A 132 7.88 19.07 18.07
C MET A 132 8.80 20.30 17.98
N THR A 133 10.10 20.04 17.79
CA THR A 133 11.07 21.09 17.47
C THR A 133 11.74 20.78 16.12
N PRO A 134 11.12 21.18 14.98
CA PRO A 134 11.68 20.92 13.66
C PRO A 134 12.87 21.85 13.39
N PRO A 135 13.82 21.47 12.51
CA PRO A 135 14.92 22.34 12.08
C PRO A 135 14.43 23.66 11.49
N ASP A 136 13.37 23.61 10.66
CA ASP A 136 12.67 24.77 10.13
C ASP A 136 11.23 24.80 10.66
N PRO A 137 10.89 25.74 11.58
CA PRO A 137 9.55 25.86 12.14
C PRO A 137 8.59 26.69 11.28
N THR A 138 8.97 27.08 10.07
CA THR A 138 8.14 27.89 9.18
C THR A 138 6.81 27.20 8.86
N GLY A 139 5.71 27.90 9.01
CA GLY A 139 4.36 27.40 8.70
C GLY A 139 3.66 26.65 9.84
N TYR A 140 4.36 26.32 10.92
CA TYR A 140 3.76 25.68 12.10
C TYR A 140 3.33 26.72 13.14
N GLY A 141 2.25 26.46 13.85
CA GLY A 141 1.85 27.21 15.04
C GLY A 141 2.91 27.11 16.14
N ARG A 142 3.10 28.17 16.90
CA ARG A 142 4.03 28.21 18.04
C ARG A 142 3.34 27.85 19.32
N VAL A 143 3.92 26.97 20.09
CA VAL A 143 3.46 26.65 21.45
C VAL A 143 4.13 27.60 22.42
N ILE A 144 3.32 28.42 23.07
CA ILE A 144 3.80 29.40 24.06
C ILE A 144 3.69 28.77 25.44
N SER A 145 4.80 28.72 26.14
CA SER A 145 4.87 28.17 27.49
C SER A 145 5.40 29.20 28.48
N SER A 146 4.85 29.19 29.70
CA SER A 146 5.33 29.99 30.82
C SER A 146 5.52 29.11 32.04
N ASN A 147 6.68 29.17 32.70
CA ASN A 147 7.03 28.32 33.84
C ASN A 147 6.83 26.80 33.58
N GLY A 148 7.07 26.33 32.34
CA GLY A 148 6.89 24.94 31.95
C GLY A 148 5.44 24.50 31.69
N GLN A 149 4.48 25.43 31.72
CA GLN A 149 3.09 25.15 31.38
C GLN A 149 2.71 25.80 30.04
N VAL A 150 1.97 25.11 29.22
CA VAL A 150 1.43 25.63 27.95
C VAL A 150 0.38 26.68 28.27
N THR A 151 0.54 27.89 27.71
CA THR A 151 -0.38 29.01 27.91
C THR A 151 -1.18 29.35 26.66
N ALA A 152 -0.61 29.15 25.47
CA ALA A 152 -1.31 29.42 24.22
C ALA A 152 -0.65 28.64 23.06
N ILE A 153 -1.38 28.48 21.95
CA ILE A 153 -0.86 28.16 20.65
C ILE A 153 -1.17 29.32 19.72
N VAL A 154 -0.15 29.86 19.06
CA VAL A 154 -0.33 30.99 18.13
C VAL A 154 0.00 30.49 16.73
N GLU A 155 -0.97 30.53 15.83
CA GLU A 155 -0.79 30.11 14.44
C GLU A 155 0.29 30.95 13.75
N HIS A 156 1.03 30.35 12.81
CA HIS A 156 2.16 31.00 12.14
C HIS A 156 1.80 32.38 11.55
N LYS A 157 0.58 32.53 11.02
CA LYS A 157 0.13 33.79 10.39
C LYS A 157 -0.19 34.87 11.41
N ASP A 158 -0.63 34.48 12.60
CA ASP A 158 -1.00 35.36 13.70
C ASP A 158 0.17 35.66 14.65
N ALA A 159 1.26 34.89 14.58
CA ALA A 159 2.45 35.06 15.41
C ALA A 159 3.23 36.33 15.06
N THR A 160 3.70 37.06 16.10
CA THR A 160 4.59 38.21 15.91
C THR A 160 5.96 37.74 15.38
N PRO A 161 6.78 38.66 14.80
CA PRO A 161 8.16 38.33 14.39
C PRO A 161 8.99 37.76 15.56
N GLU A 162 8.85 38.34 16.75
CA GLU A 162 9.58 37.90 17.96
C GLU A 162 9.15 36.48 18.36
N GLN A 163 7.85 36.16 18.35
CA GLN A 163 7.35 34.81 18.64
C GLN A 163 7.84 33.79 17.60
N ARG A 164 7.90 34.14 16.31
CA ARG A 164 8.42 33.25 15.28
C ARG A 164 9.90 32.92 15.45
N GLU A 165 10.69 33.88 15.97
CA GLU A 165 12.13 33.73 16.14
C GLU A 165 12.47 33.01 17.45
N GLN A 166 11.80 33.37 18.55
CA GLN A 166 12.15 32.90 19.90
C GLN A 166 11.51 31.54 20.22
N GLU A 167 10.25 31.32 19.79
CA GLU A 167 9.54 30.08 20.09
C GLU A 167 9.84 29.02 19.06
N ARG A 168 10.60 28.01 19.49
CA ARG A 168 11.03 26.90 18.61
C ARG A 168 10.10 25.71 18.68
N GLU A 169 9.34 25.58 19.78
CA GLU A 169 8.39 24.48 19.97
C GLU A 169 7.14 24.73 19.11
N CYS A 170 6.83 23.74 18.29
CA CYS A 170 5.79 23.82 17.29
C CYS A 170 4.62 22.88 17.60
N ASN A 171 3.42 23.34 17.30
CA ASN A 171 2.22 22.53 17.34
C ASN A 171 2.17 21.54 16.18
N VAL A 172 1.95 20.26 16.47
CA VAL A 172 1.81 19.18 15.48
C VAL A 172 0.40 19.12 14.87
N GLY A 173 -0.58 19.69 15.55
CA GLY A 173 -2.00 19.58 15.16
C GLY A 173 -2.63 18.26 15.60
N VAL A 174 -2.09 17.64 16.64
CA VAL A 174 -2.63 16.44 17.29
C VAL A 174 -2.85 16.76 18.77
N TYR A 175 -4.03 16.45 19.27
CA TYR A 175 -4.46 16.81 20.62
C TYR A 175 -5.16 15.65 21.27
N CYS A 176 -5.04 15.52 22.59
CA CYS A 176 -5.92 14.70 23.40
C CYS A 176 -6.72 15.59 24.36
N PHE A 177 -8.03 15.59 24.23
CA PHE A 177 -8.96 16.34 25.08
C PHE A 177 -9.66 15.43 26.08
N CYS A 178 -9.98 15.97 27.25
CA CYS A 178 -11.03 15.42 28.09
C CYS A 178 -12.39 15.64 27.40
N GLY A 179 -13.05 14.55 26.97
CA GLY A 179 -14.26 14.62 26.14
C GLY A 179 -15.39 15.45 26.77
N GLY A 180 -15.58 15.33 28.09
CA GLY A 180 -16.58 16.13 28.80
C GLY A 180 -16.28 17.63 28.75
N ARG A 181 -15.00 18.01 28.89
CA ARG A 181 -14.60 19.44 28.80
C ARG A 181 -14.65 19.94 27.35
N LEU A 182 -14.25 19.08 26.37
CA LEU A 182 -14.33 19.40 24.94
C LEU A 182 -15.79 19.73 24.56
N THR A 183 -16.73 18.85 24.86
CA THR A 183 -18.14 19.03 24.47
C THR A 183 -18.78 20.23 25.19
N ALA A 184 -18.37 20.58 26.42
CA ALA A 184 -18.87 21.72 27.15
C ALA A 184 -18.37 23.06 26.60
N ASN A 185 -17.16 23.11 26.01
CA ASN A 185 -16.48 24.35 25.67
C ASN A 185 -16.34 24.62 24.17
N ILE A 186 -16.47 23.60 23.28
CA ILE A 186 -16.21 23.76 21.85
C ILE A 186 -17.09 24.85 21.19
N ASP A 187 -18.27 25.14 21.71
CA ASP A 187 -19.16 26.18 21.22
C ASP A 187 -18.72 27.60 21.59
N LEU A 188 -17.78 27.71 22.53
CA LEU A 188 -17.24 29.02 22.97
C LEU A 188 -16.10 29.51 22.05
N LEU A 189 -15.65 28.70 21.09
CA LEU A 189 -14.64 29.11 20.11
C LEU A 189 -15.14 30.30 19.29
N GLY A 190 -14.32 31.34 19.20
CA GLY A 190 -14.49 32.46 18.29
C GLY A 190 -13.78 32.26 16.96
N ASN A 191 -13.94 33.21 16.05
CA ASN A 191 -13.26 33.25 14.74
C ASN A 191 -12.59 34.62 14.48
N ASP A 192 -12.26 35.34 15.54
CA ASP A 192 -11.58 36.65 15.47
C ASP A 192 -10.06 36.44 15.29
N ASN A 193 -9.66 36.05 14.07
CA ASN A 193 -8.28 35.82 13.65
C ASN A 193 -8.11 36.21 12.19
N VAL A 194 -6.84 36.21 11.70
CA VAL A 194 -6.49 36.65 10.33
C VAL A 194 -7.25 35.85 9.23
N GLN A 195 -7.65 34.62 9.49
CA GLN A 195 -8.38 33.80 8.52
C GLN A 195 -9.90 33.81 8.69
N GLY A 196 -10.41 34.33 9.80
CA GLY A 196 -11.85 34.28 10.13
C GLY A 196 -12.36 32.87 10.42
N GLU A 197 -11.50 31.97 10.86
CA GLU A 197 -11.78 30.54 11.07
C GLU A 197 -11.86 30.20 12.56
N TYR A 198 -12.60 29.15 12.91
CA TYR A 198 -12.61 28.57 14.26
C TYR A 198 -11.40 27.62 14.37
N TYR A 199 -10.39 28.05 15.11
CA TYR A 199 -9.19 27.22 15.32
C TYR A 199 -9.38 26.30 16.52
N ILE A 200 -9.04 25.01 16.37
CA ILE A 200 -9.02 24.08 17.50
C ILE A 200 -7.92 24.46 18.52
N THR A 201 -6.87 25.13 18.07
CA THR A 201 -5.77 25.65 18.91
C THR A 201 -6.26 26.68 19.95
N ASP A 202 -7.33 27.42 19.66
CA ASP A 202 -7.89 28.39 20.58
C ASP A 202 -8.51 27.74 21.82
N MET A 203 -8.85 26.45 21.79
CA MET A 203 -9.26 25.68 22.96
C MET A 203 -8.20 25.71 24.07
N VAL A 204 -6.92 25.75 23.71
CA VAL A 204 -5.80 25.84 24.68
C VAL A 204 -5.91 27.14 25.49
N GLY A 205 -5.96 28.26 24.80
CA GLY A 205 -6.13 29.59 25.48
C GLY A 205 -7.41 29.68 26.30
N LEU A 206 -8.50 29.10 25.80
CA LEU A 206 -9.79 29.05 26.52
C LEU A 206 -9.64 28.25 27.82
N TYR A 207 -9.05 27.07 27.82
CA TYR A 207 -8.85 26.28 29.04
C TYR A 207 -7.93 26.98 30.04
N VAL A 208 -6.83 27.56 29.57
CA VAL A 208 -5.92 28.34 30.42
C VAL A 208 -6.65 29.50 31.10
N SER A 209 -7.50 30.22 30.36
CA SER A 209 -8.30 31.34 30.93
C SER A 209 -9.32 30.87 31.98
N GLN A 210 -9.77 29.63 31.90
CA GLN A 210 -10.68 28.99 32.87
C GLN A 210 -9.93 28.35 34.06
N GLY A 211 -8.59 28.42 34.10
CA GLY A 211 -7.76 27.75 35.10
C GLY A 211 -7.69 26.23 34.98
N GLU A 212 -8.05 25.69 33.82
CA GLU A 212 -8.00 24.27 33.54
C GLU A 212 -6.60 23.84 33.11
N PRO A 213 -6.09 22.65 33.52
CA PRO A 213 -4.76 22.22 33.21
C PRO A 213 -4.61 21.87 31.73
N VAL A 214 -3.54 22.40 31.11
CA VAL A 214 -3.09 22.06 29.75
C VAL A 214 -1.63 21.62 29.79
N ALA A 215 -1.30 20.53 29.09
CA ALA A 215 0.05 20.00 29.01
C ALA A 215 0.51 19.83 27.56
N ALA A 216 1.80 19.59 27.39
CA ALA A 216 2.39 19.20 26.11
C ALA A 216 3.11 17.85 26.26
N VAL A 217 3.11 17.07 25.19
CA VAL A 217 3.97 15.90 24.98
C VAL A 217 4.84 16.20 23.76
N HIS A 218 6.15 16.19 23.97
CA HIS A 218 7.11 16.46 22.90
C HIS A 218 7.51 15.16 22.18
N VAL A 219 7.53 15.16 20.84
CA VAL A 219 8.05 14.05 20.06
C VAL A 219 9.55 14.22 19.80
N ASP A 220 10.33 13.20 20.08
CA ASP A 220 11.78 13.23 19.89
C ASP A 220 12.17 13.26 18.40
N ASP A 221 11.46 12.48 17.58
CA ASP A 221 11.65 12.45 16.13
C ASP A 221 10.61 13.36 15.43
N TYR A 222 11.00 14.61 15.17
CA TYR A 222 10.13 15.57 14.48
C TYR A 222 9.59 15.07 13.14
N LYS A 223 10.25 14.08 12.51
CA LYS A 223 9.81 13.52 11.21
C LYS A 223 8.45 12.86 11.31
N GLU A 224 8.07 12.31 12.49
CA GLU A 224 6.75 11.69 12.63
C GLU A 224 5.60 12.70 12.62
N ALA A 225 5.91 13.94 12.89
CA ALA A 225 4.95 15.04 12.99
C ALA A 225 4.86 15.91 11.71
N LEU A 226 5.56 15.55 10.65
CA LEU A 226 5.52 16.28 9.39
C LEU A 226 4.17 16.06 8.69
N GLY A 227 3.47 17.16 8.41
CA GLY A 227 2.27 17.17 7.59
C GLY A 227 2.60 17.15 6.09
N VAL A 228 1.70 16.59 5.29
CA VAL A 228 1.85 16.53 3.82
C VAL A 228 0.91 17.52 3.15
N ASN A 229 1.41 18.56 2.52
CA ASN A 229 0.62 19.61 1.87
C ASN A 229 0.93 19.82 0.38
N SER A 230 2.05 19.28 -0.10
CA SER A 230 2.50 19.38 -1.49
C SER A 230 3.02 18.04 -2.01
N ARG A 231 3.21 17.92 -3.32
CA ARG A 231 3.79 16.72 -3.95
C ARG A 231 5.24 16.47 -3.49
N SER A 232 6.01 17.51 -3.25
CA SER A 232 7.36 17.38 -2.71
C SER A 232 7.37 16.89 -1.28
N GLU A 233 6.49 17.41 -0.43
CA GLU A 233 6.34 16.90 0.94
C GLU A 233 5.84 15.45 0.97
N LEU A 234 4.94 15.07 0.04
CA LEU A 234 4.51 13.69 -0.12
C LEU A 234 5.69 12.77 -0.45
N ALA A 235 6.58 13.19 -1.35
CA ALA A 235 7.76 12.40 -1.69
C ALA A 235 8.70 12.24 -0.49
N VAL A 236 8.90 13.29 0.31
CA VAL A 236 9.69 13.25 1.56
C VAL A 236 9.04 12.29 2.57
N ALA A 237 7.74 12.43 2.82
CA ALA A 237 7.00 11.55 3.73
C ALA A 237 7.05 10.08 3.28
N THR A 238 6.95 9.83 1.97
CA THR A 238 7.07 8.47 1.40
C THR A 238 8.44 7.87 1.68
N ARG A 239 9.52 8.66 1.56
CA ARG A 239 10.88 8.20 1.86
C ARG A 239 11.06 7.87 3.35
N ILE A 240 10.56 8.73 4.23
CA ILE A 240 10.61 8.51 5.70
C ILE A 240 9.86 7.21 6.06
N MET A 241 8.69 6.98 5.46
CA MET A 241 7.93 5.76 5.73
C MET A 241 8.61 4.52 5.16
N GLN A 242 9.21 4.61 3.97
CA GLN A 242 10.02 3.54 3.40
C GLN A 242 11.17 3.15 4.34
N GLU A 243 11.96 4.12 4.81
CA GLU A 243 13.05 3.89 5.76
C GLU A 243 12.55 3.16 7.01
N ARG A 244 11.45 3.65 7.61
CA ARG A 244 10.86 3.08 8.82
C ARG A 244 10.39 1.63 8.65
N ILE A 245 9.72 1.33 7.53
CA ILE A 245 9.23 -0.03 7.24
C ILE A 245 10.41 -0.97 6.96
N ASN A 246 11.40 -0.51 6.18
CA ASN A 246 12.56 -1.33 5.85
C ASN A 246 13.43 -1.62 7.08
N GLU A 247 13.64 -0.64 7.97
CA GLU A 247 14.31 -0.86 9.26
C GLU A 247 13.58 -1.88 10.12
N HIS A 248 12.25 -1.82 10.16
CA HIS A 248 11.44 -2.80 10.87
C HIS A 248 11.73 -4.21 10.34
N TRP A 249 11.62 -4.46 9.03
CA TRP A 249 11.84 -5.79 8.46
C TRP A 249 13.28 -6.27 8.62
N MET A 250 14.27 -5.39 8.46
CA MET A 250 15.68 -5.74 8.73
C MET A 250 15.88 -6.14 10.20
N SER A 251 15.21 -5.49 11.14
CA SER A 251 15.25 -5.88 12.56
C SER A 251 14.57 -7.21 12.87
N GLN A 252 13.69 -7.68 11.97
CA GLN A 252 13.04 -9.00 12.03
C GLN A 252 13.80 -10.09 11.24
N GLY A 253 15.02 -9.83 10.78
CA GLY A 253 15.87 -10.82 10.12
C GLY A 253 15.76 -10.88 8.60
N VAL A 254 15.16 -9.86 7.96
CA VAL A 254 15.13 -9.73 6.50
C VAL A 254 16.40 -9.04 6.02
N THR A 255 17.05 -9.56 4.99
CA THR A 255 18.23 -8.95 4.36
C THR A 255 17.81 -8.05 3.20
N MET A 256 18.32 -6.81 3.16
CA MET A 256 18.14 -5.89 2.04
C MET A 256 19.49 -5.38 1.57
N LEU A 257 19.87 -5.66 0.33
CA LEU A 257 21.16 -5.22 -0.23
C LEU A 257 21.20 -3.69 -0.40
N ASP A 258 20.10 -3.10 -0.85
CA ASP A 258 19.93 -1.64 -0.95
C ASP A 258 18.53 -1.25 -0.46
N PRO A 259 18.34 -0.98 0.84
CA PRO A 259 17.03 -0.62 1.39
C PRO A 259 16.48 0.69 0.79
N THR A 260 17.29 1.54 0.18
CA THR A 260 16.83 2.80 -0.41
C THR A 260 16.05 2.60 -1.70
N SER A 261 16.20 1.45 -2.37
CA SER A 261 15.49 1.08 -3.60
C SER A 261 14.38 0.05 -3.40
N VAL A 262 14.15 -0.40 -2.15
CA VAL A 262 13.09 -1.36 -1.79
C VAL A 262 11.89 -0.61 -1.23
N TRP A 263 10.68 -0.93 -1.74
CA TRP A 263 9.41 -0.30 -1.37
C TRP A 263 8.42 -1.34 -0.86
N ILE A 264 8.06 -1.24 0.41
CA ILE A 264 7.19 -2.20 1.10
C ILE A 264 5.98 -1.47 1.67
N GLY A 265 4.78 -1.97 1.33
CA GLY A 265 3.51 -1.47 1.85
C GLY A 265 3.28 -1.90 3.31
N PRO A 266 2.37 -1.22 4.03
CA PRO A 266 2.17 -1.44 5.47
C PRO A 266 1.49 -2.77 5.83
N GLU A 267 0.85 -3.43 4.88
CA GLU A 267 0.16 -4.71 5.11
C GLU A 267 0.96 -5.92 4.58
N VAL A 268 2.19 -5.68 4.09
CA VAL A 268 3.10 -6.73 3.64
C VAL A 268 3.71 -7.45 4.85
N THR A 269 3.90 -8.76 4.73
CA THR A 269 4.61 -9.57 5.71
C THR A 269 5.77 -10.33 5.07
N LEU A 270 6.91 -10.39 5.76
CA LEU A 270 8.12 -11.07 5.32
C LEU A 270 8.60 -12.05 6.37
N GLY A 271 9.00 -13.25 5.96
CA GLY A 271 9.62 -14.23 6.82
C GLY A 271 11.12 -13.97 7.05
N MET A 272 11.65 -14.55 8.12
CA MET A 272 13.05 -14.49 8.50
C MET A 272 13.95 -15.08 7.40
N ASP A 273 15.19 -14.60 7.31
CA ASP A 273 16.21 -15.02 6.34
C ASP A 273 15.82 -14.79 4.86
N THR A 274 14.72 -14.09 4.60
CA THR A 274 14.37 -13.66 3.25
C THR A 274 15.25 -12.50 2.81
N GLU A 275 15.80 -12.59 1.59
CA GLU A 275 16.60 -11.57 0.94
C GLU A 275 15.75 -10.79 -0.08
N VAL A 276 15.67 -9.45 0.09
CA VAL A 276 14.97 -8.55 -0.84
C VAL A 276 16.00 -7.74 -1.62
N LEU A 277 16.06 -7.99 -2.92
CA LEU A 277 17.03 -7.38 -3.83
C LEU A 277 16.58 -5.98 -4.32
N PRO A 278 17.50 -5.16 -4.87
CA PRO A 278 17.20 -3.79 -5.27
C PRO A 278 16.03 -3.64 -6.25
N GLN A 279 15.36 -2.49 -6.19
CA GLN A 279 14.22 -2.11 -7.06
C GLN A 279 13.01 -3.04 -6.93
N THR A 280 12.83 -3.64 -5.75
CA THR A 280 11.69 -4.49 -5.43
C THR A 280 10.57 -3.67 -4.80
N MET A 281 9.33 -3.92 -5.26
CA MET A 281 8.11 -3.27 -4.79
C MET A 281 7.12 -4.31 -4.30
N LEU A 282 6.74 -4.28 -3.03
CA LEU A 282 5.82 -5.21 -2.39
C LEU A 282 4.62 -4.43 -1.85
N TYR A 283 3.42 -4.70 -2.34
CA TYR A 283 2.24 -3.92 -2.03
C TYR A 283 1.02 -4.79 -1.70
N GLY A 284 -0.02 -4.13 -1.18
CA GLY A 284 -1.26 -4.78 -0.76
C GLY A 284 -1.02 -5.77 0.38
N LYS A 285 -1.75 -6.88 0.37
CA LYS A 285 -1.63 -7.96 1.35
C LYS A 285 -0.61 -9.04 0.92
N THR A 286 0.50 -8.61 0.31
CA THR A 286 1.56 -9.54 -0.09
C THR A 286 2.21 -10.16 1.15
N SER A 287 2.37 -11.48 1.11
CA SER A 287 2.99 -12.27 2.18
C SER A 287 4.11 -13.13 1.57
N ILE A 288 5.29 -13.06 2.13
CA ILE A 288 6.47 -13.83 1.69
C ILE A 288 6.97 -14.65 2.87
N GLY A 289 7.20 -15.94 2.63
CA GLY A 289 7.70 -16.88 3.63
C GLY A 289 9.16 -16.67 4.01
N GLU A 290 9.76 -17.67 4.63
CA GLU A 290 11.15 -17.68 5.09
C GLU A 290 12.10 -18.14 3.98
N ASN A 291 13.39 -17.78 4.08
CA ASN A 291 14.48 -18.20 3.16
C ASN A 291 14.24 -17.87 1.68
N CYS A 292 13.41 -16.90 1.36
CA CYS A 292 13.11 -16.52 -0.01
C CYS A 292 14.16 -15.55 -0.57
N VAL A 293 14.31 -15.56 -1.92
CA VAL A 293 15.04 -14.50 -2.63
C VAL A 293 14.07 -13.77 -3.55
N VAL A 294 13.86 -12.47 -3.33
CA VAL A 294 12.86 -11.67 -4.04
C VAL A 294 13.50 -10.44 -4.67
N GLY A 295 13.43 -10.34 -5.97
CA GLY A 295 14.06 -9.28 -6.76
C GLY A 295 15.19 -9.82 -7.65
N PRO A 296 15.96 -8.92 -8.32
CA PRO A 296 15.70 -7.47 -8.40
C PRO A 296 14.52 -7.12 -9.32
N ASN A 297 14.20 -5.83 -9.46
CA ASN A 297 13.17 -5.33 -10.41
C ASN A 297 11.81 -6.07 -10.33
N THR A 298 11.46 -6.53 -9.14
CA THR A 298 10.26 -7.35 -8.89
C THR A 298 9.14 -6.50 -8.31
N ARG A 299 7.90 -6.73 -8.78
CA ARG A 299 6.71 -6.10 -8.22
C ARG A 299 5.66 -7.14 -7.88
N LEU A 300 5.35 -7.28 -6.62
CA LEU A 300 4.30 -8.17 -6.11
C LEU A 300 3.17 -7.34 -5.48
N THR A 301 1.94 -7.68 -5.82
CA THR A 301 0.74 -7.04 -5.23
C THR A 301 -0.28 -8.11 -4.88
N ASP A 302 -0.75 -8.14 -3.64
CA ASP A 302 -1.73 -9.11 -3.15
C ASP A 302 -1.32 -10.57 -3.48
N THR A 303 -0.02 -10.87 -3.33
CA THR A 303 0.58 -12.15 -3.75
C THR A 303 1.11 -12.90 -2.52
N VAL A 304 0.78 -14.18 -2.43
CA VAL A 304 1.27 -15.08 -1.38
C VAL A 304 2.44 -15.89 -1.93
N VAL A 305 3.57 -15.84 -1.24
CA VAL A 305 4.79 -16.61 -1.57
C VAL A 305 5.14 -17.49 -0.37
N GLY A 306 5.30 -18.78 -0.60
CA GLY A 306 5.72 -19.76 0.40
C GLY A 306 7.20 -19.63 0.75
N ASN A 307 7.74 -20.65 1.44
CA ASN A 307 9.14 -20.66 1.88
C ASN A 307 10.09 -21.12 0.75
N ASP A 308 11.36 -20.75 0.87
CA ASP A 308 12.45 -21.19 -0.03
C ASP A 308 12.18 -20.88 -1.53
N ALA A 309 11.31 -19.91 -1.81
CA ALA A 309 10.96 -19.52 -3.17
C ALA A 309 11.94 -18.48 -3.74
N VAL A 310 12.12 -18.53 -5.07
CA VAL A 310 12.95 -17.56 -5.80
C VAL A 310 12.10 -16.78 -6.80
N ILE A 311 12.03 -15.47 -6.64
CA ILE A 311 11.22 -14.56 -7.47
C ILE A 311 12.14 -13.51 -8.11
N ASP A 312 12.53 -13.74 -9.35
CA ASP A 312 13.50 -12.92 -10.07
C ASP A 312 12.82 -12.08 -11.18
N GLU A 313 13.10 -10.79 -11.28
CA GLU A 313 12.55 -9.84 -12.28
C GLU A 313 11.07 -10.10 -12.63
N THR A 314 10.22 -10.35 -11.64
CA THR A 314 8.86 -10.85 -11.85
C THR A 314 7.81 -9.80 -11.47
N VAL A 315 6.72 -9.75 -12.25
CA VAL A 315 5.49 -9.06 -11.85
C VAL A 315 4.45 -10.10 -11.47
N ALA A 316 3.91 -10.03 -10.24
CA ALA A 316 2.81 -10.88 -9.81
C ALA A 316 1.69 -10.06 -9.17
N ILE A 317 0.44 -10.38 -9.51
CA ILE A 317 -0.74 -9.69 -9.01
C ILE A 317 -1.79 -10.74 -8.63
N ASN A 318 -2.20 -10.73 -7.37
CA ASN A 318 -3.21 -11.66 -6.85
C ASN A 318 -2.90 -13.11 -7.28
N ALA A 319 -1.68 -13.54 -6.97
CA ALA A 319 -1.12 -14.84 -7.32
C ALA A 319 -0.68 -15.60 -6.06
N GLN A 320 -0.53 -16.90 -6.20
CA GLN A 320 0.02 -17.78 -5.17
C GLN A 320 1.24 -18.52 -5.73
N VAL A 321 2.31 -18.53 -4.98
CA VAL A 321 3.57 -19.23 -5.29
C VAL A 321 3.93 -20.04 -4.06
N ASP A 322 3.85 -21.36 -4.15
CA ASP A 322 4.11 -22.24 -3.02
C ASP A 322 5.62 -22.48 -2.80
N ASP A 323 5.95 -23.29 -1.79
CA ASP A 323 7.31 -23.53 -1.34
C ASP A 323 8.20 -24.07 -2.46
N PHE A 324 9.47 -23.63 -2.47
CA PHE A 324 10.50 -24.04 -3.44
C PHE A 324 10.19 -23.73 -4.91
N ALA A 325 9.10 -22.99 -5.18
CA ALA A 325 8.79 -22.61 -6.56
C ALA A 325 9.72 -21.49 -7.05
N THR A 326 9.90 -21.40 -8.36
CA THR A 326 10.79 -20.41 -8.97
C THR A 326 10.09 -19.62 -10.05
N CYS A 327 10.25 -18.29 -10.03
CA CYS A 327 9.67 -17.36 -11.01
C CYS A 327 10.76 -16.51 -11.66
N GLY A 328 10.65 -16.30 -12.95
CA GLY A 328 11.47 -15.35 -13.68
C GLY A 328 12.73 -15.94 -14.33
N PRO A 329 13.63 -15.06 -14.80
CA PRO A 329 13.40 -13.61 -14.89
C PRO A 329 12.32 -13.22 -15.91
N ARG A 330 11.69 -12.07 -15.72
CA ARG A 330 10.66 -11.51 -16.61
C ARG A 330 9.42 -12.38 -16.75
N ALA A 331 8.98 -12.99 -15.65
CA ALA A 331 7.69 -13.66 -15.59
C ALA A 331 6.56 -12.68 -15.26
N TYR A 332 5.36 -12.95 -15.77
CA TYR A 332 4.15 -12.23 -15.39
C TYR A 332 3.08 -13.19 -14.89
N LEU A 333 2.86 -13.19 -13.58
CA LEU A 333 1.82 -13.96 -12.93
C LEU A 333 0.59 -13.08 -12.73
N ARG A 334 -0.44 -13.32 -13.54
CA ARG A 334 -1.70 -12.56 -13.48
C ARG A 334 -2.66 -13.14 -12.43
N PRO A 335 -3.75 -12.41 -12.10
CA PRO A 335 -4.71 -12.86 -11.11
C PRO A 335 -5.20 -14.29 -11.33
N GLY A 336 -5.29 -15.06 -10.22
CA GLY A 336 -5.71 -16.46 -10.22
C GLY A 336 -4.61 -17.46 -10.63
N THR A 337 -3.35 -17.01 -10.73
CA THR A 337 -2.22 -17.92 -10.94
C THR A 337 -1.81 -18.59 -9.65
N HIS A 338 -1.66 -19.91 -9.67
CA HIS A 338 -1.12 -20.70 -8.57
C HIS A 338 0.01 -21.58 -9.07
N LEU A 339 1.22 -21.34 -8.58
CA LEU A 339 2.38 -22.23 -8.75
C LEU A 339 2.48 -23.13 -7.53
N MET A 340 2.26 -24.42 -7.70
CA MET A 340 2.38 -25.42 -6.63
C MET A 340 3.86 -25.66 -6.24
N PRO A 341 4.15 -26.41 -5.17
CA PRO A 341 5.52 -26.61 -4.71
C PRO A 341 6.47 -27.08 -5.82
N HIS A 342 7.69 -26.55 -5.84
CA HIS A 342 8.71 -26.84 -6.85
C HIS A 342 8.34 -26.50 -8.31
N ALA A 343 7.20 -25.84 -8.56
CA ALA A 343 6.82 -25.42 -9.91
C ALA A 343 7.72 -24.29 -10.42
N LYS A 344 7.84 -24.19 -11.74
CA LYS A 344 8.66 -23.17 -12.39
C LYS A 344 7.88 -22.37 -13.43
N ALA A 345 7.84 -21.05 -13.27
CA ALA A 345 7.49 -20.08 -14.30
C ALA A 345 8.76 -19.35 -14.75
N GLY A 346 9.32 -19.70 -15.90
CA GLY A 346 10.65 -19.19 -16.31
C GLY A 346 10.58 -17.89 -17.11
N THR A 347 11.59 -17.70 -17.97
CA THR A 347 11.84 -16.44 -18.67
C THR A 347 10.77 -16.12 -19.71
N HIS A 348 10.22 -14.88 -19.66
CA HIS A 348 9.18 -14.39 -20.57
C HIS A 348 7.94 -15.28 -20.61
N VAL A 349 7.52 -15.76 -19.44
CA VAL A 349 6.33 -16.58 -19.27
C VAL A 349 5.21 -15.72 -18.69
N GLU A 350 4.04 -15.80 -19.32
CA GLU A 350 2.82 -15.19 -18.79
C GLU A 350 1.84 -16.31 -18.39
N ILE A 351 1.36 -16.26 -17.13
CA ILE A 351 0.39 -17.22 -16.59
C ILE A 351 -0.81 -16.45 -16.06
N LYS A 352 -2.03 -16.89 -16.39
CA LYS A 352 -3.26 -16.25 -15.98
C LYS A 352 -4.32 -17.28 -15.57
N ASN A 353 -4.94 -17.11 -14.38
CA ASN A 353 -6.07 -17.94 -13.93
C ASN A 353 -5.77 -19.45 -14.15
N SER A 354 -4.61 -19.90 -13.70
CA SER A 354 -4.10 -21.25 -14.00
C SER A 354 -3.36 -21.81 -12.80
N THR A 355 -3.49 -23.12 -12.59
CA THR A 355 -2.72 -23.89 -11.62
C THR A 355 -1.63 -24.65 -12.34
N ILE A 356 -0.38 -24.48 -11.92
CA ILE A 356 0.79 -25.20 -12.38
C ILE A 356 1.14 -26.22 -11.30
N GLY A 357 0.97 -27.49 -11.58
CA GLY A 357 1.12 -28.58 -10.63
C GLY A 357 2.53 -28.74 -10.09
N GLU A 358 2.65 -29.52 -9.02
CA GLU A 358 3.91 -29.73 -8.30
C GLU A 358 5.03 -30.22 -9.24
N GLY A 359 6.20 -29.57 -9.18
CA GLY A 359 7.37 -29.87 -10.00
C GLY A 359 7.21 -29.61 -11.49
N SER A 360 6.07 -29.06 -11.93
CA SER A 360 5.81 -28.74 -13.34
C SER A 360 6.54 -27.48 -13.78
N LYS A 361 6.94 -27.43 -15.04
CA LYS A 361 7.81 -26.39 -15.58
C LYS A 361 7.21 -25.77 -16.84
N VAL A 362 7.09 -24.43 -16.82
CA VAL A 362 6.83 -23.58 -17.96
C VAL A 362 8.06 -22.67 -18.14
N PRO A 363 9.15 -23.16 -18.73
CA PRO A 363 10.45 -22.51 -18.57
C PRO A 363 10.71 -21.32 -19.50
N HIS A 364 10.04 -21.20 -20.67
CA HIS A 364 10.42 -20.22 -21.67
C HIS A 364 9.26 -19.75 -22.55
N LEU A 365 9.16 -18.42 -22.80
CA LEU A 365 8.42 -17.79 -23.90
C LEU A 365 6.99 -18.33 -24.10
N SER A 366 6.25 -18.60 -23.04
CA SER A 366 4.96 -19.29 -23.14
C SER A 366 3.83 -18.47 -22.52
N TYR A 367 2.61 -18.63 -23.07
CA TYR A 367 1.39 -18.15 -22.45
C TYR A 367 0.53 -19.31 -21.98
N ILE A 368 0.22 -19.34 -20.68
CA ILE A 368 -0.63 -20.34 -20.05
C ILE A 368 -1.83 -19.64 -19.43
N GLY A 369 -2.98 -19.76 -20.06
CA GLY A 369 -4.24 -19.12 -19.61
C GLY A 369 -5.37 -20.10 -19.39
N ASP A 370 -6.11 -19.92 -18.31
CA ASP A 370 -7.31 -20.71 -17.93
C ASP A 370 -7.02 -22.23 -17.94
N THR A 371 -5.85 -22.63 -17.38
CA THR A 371 -5.31 -23.98 -17.45
C THR A 371 -5.23 -24.64 -16.08
N THR A 372 -5.61 -25.92 -16.01
CA THR A 372 -5.26 -26.81 -14.89
C THR A 372 -4.20 -27.79 -15.36
N MET A 373 -3.02 -27.74 -14.74
CA MET A 373 -1.87 -28.56 -15.07
C MET A 373 -1.51 -29.46 -13.89
N GLY A 374 -1.36 -30.76 -14.16
CA GLY A 374 -0.92 -31.75 -13.19
C GLY A 374 0.55 -31.61 -12.80
N SER A 375 1.06 -32.58 -12.07
CA SER A 375 2.44 -32.61 -11.55
C SER A 375 3.42 -33.16 -12.59
N GLY A 376 4.69 -32.72 -12.53
CA GLY A 376 5.77 -33.26 -13.36
C GLY A 376 5.68 -32.93 -14.87
N VAL A 377 4.85 -31.95 -15.23
CA VAL A 377 4.67 -31.53 -16.64
C VAL A 377 5.83 -30.66 -17.08
N ASN A 378 6.23 -30.84 -18.35
CA ASN A 378 7.20 -29.95 -19.00
C ASN A 378 6.60 -29.31 -20.25
N ILE A 379 6.51 -27.97 -20.26
CA ILE A 379 6.04 -27.18 -21.40
C ILE A 379 7.25 -26.68 -22.20
N GLY A 380 7.31 -27.02 -23.49
CA GLY A 380 8.33 -26.52 -24.40
C GLY A 380 8.19 -25.04 -24.71
N ALA A 381 9.29 -24.39 -25.07
CA ALA A 381 9.34 -22.97 -25.37
C ALA A 381 8.35 -22.58 -26.50
N GLY A 382 7.75 -21.40 -26.39
CA GLY A 382 6.83 -20.89 -27.40
C GLY A 382 5.43 -21.51 -27.37
N SER A 383 5.10 -22.32 -26.35
CA SER A 383 3.80 -22.98 -26.28
C SER A 383 2.71 -22.02 -25.75
N ILE A 384 1.52 -22.14 -26.33
CA ILE A 384 0.39 -21.25 -26.04
C ILE A 384 -0.89 -22.06 -25.81
N THR A 385 -1.58 -21.79 -24.72
CA THR A 385 -2.98 -22.20 -24.56
C THR A 385 -3.87 -21.16 -25.24
N CYS A 386 -4.47 -21.53 -26.39
CA CYS A 386 -5.37 -20.65 -27.14
C CYS A 386 -6.76 -20.69 -26.47
N ASN A 387 -6.90 -19.96 -25.36
CA ASN A 387 -8.06 -20.04 -24.46
C ASN A 387 -9.22 -19.08 -24.80
N TYR A 388 -9.13 -18.34 -25.91
CA TYR A 388 -10.14 -17.34 -26.30
C TYR A 388 -10.49 -17.41 -27.78
N ASP A 389 -11.80 -17.55 -28.08
CA ASP A 389 -12.33 -17.68 -29.46
C ASP A 389 -12.80 -16.36 -30.09
N GLY A 390 -12.61 -15.24 -29.41
CA GLY A 390 -13.13 -13.93 -29.79
C GLY A 390 -14.38 -13.52 -28.99
N TYR A 391 -15.07 -14.46 -28.34
CA TYR A 391 -16.29 -14.26 -27.56
C TYR A 391 -16.21 -14.85 -26.15
N HIS A 392 -15.71 -16.09 -26.04
CA HIS A 392 -15.68 -16.88 -24.81
C HIS A 392 -14.29 -17.38 -24.48
N LYS A 393 -14.09 -17.69 -23.19
CA LYS A 393 -12.85 -18.32 -22.70
C LYS A 393 -13.13 -19.77 -22.36
N PHE A 394 -12.19 -20.63 -22.73
CA PHE A 394 -12.25 -22.07 -22.52
C PHE A 394 -11.06 -22.55 -21.72
N LYS A 395 -11.21 -23.71 -21.08
CA LYS A 395 -10.19 -24.31 -20.24
C LYS A 395 -9.33 -25.31 -21.02
N THR A 396 -8.05 -25.35 -20.65
CA THR A 396 -7.13 -26.43 -21.03
C THR A 396 -6.83 -27.27 -19.79
N ASN A 397 -6.91 -28.60 -19.92
CA ASN A 397 -6.52 -29.53 -18.86
C ASN A 397 -5.31 -30.32 -19.31
N ILE A 398 -4.26 -30.33 -18.50
CA ILE A 398 -3.02 -31.08 -18.77
C ILE A 398 -2.80 -32.03 -17.59
N GLY A 399 -2.73 -33.31 -17.86
CA GLY A 399 -2.53 -34.35 -16.85
C GLY A 399 -1.13 -34.34 -16.25
N ASN A 400 -0.79 -35.39 -15.52
CA ASN A 400 0.50 -35.55 -14.87
C ASN A 400 1.56 -36.07 -15.83
N ASN A 401 2.82 -35.70 -15.62
CA ASN A 401 3.98 -36.19 -16.37
C ASN A 401 3.87 -36.02 -17.92
N VAL A 402 3.13 -34.98 -18.33
CA VAL A 402 2.97 -34.66 -19.76
C VAL A 402 4.21 -33.92 -20.26
N PHE A 403 4.66 -34.24 -21.46
CA PHE A 403 5.69 -33.50 -22.17
C PHE A 403 5.07 -32.80 -23.39
N VAL A 404 5.09 -31.46 -23.40
CA VAL A 404 4.66 -30.62 -24.52
C VAL A 404 5.88 -30.10 -25.24
N GLY A 405 6.05 -30.45 -26.53
CA GLY A 405 7.13 -29.96 -27.38
C GLY A 405 7.04 -28.44 -27.62
N SER A 406 8.16 -27.83 -27.99
CA SER A 406 8.24 -26.41 -28.26
C SER A 406 7.32 -25.96 -29.40
N ASP A 407 6.87 -24.70 -29.38
CA ASP A 407 6.03 -24.07 -30.40
C ASP A 407 4.69 -24.80 -30.61
N THR A 408 4.08 -25.26 -29.50
CA THR A 408 2.79 -25.98 -29.51
C THR A 408 1.64 -25.02 -29.21
N MET A 409 0.61 -25.06 -30.08
CA MET A 409 -0.64 -24.38 -29.88
C MET A 409 -1.71 -25.34 -29.32
N MET A 410 -2.22 -25.12 -28.14
CA MET A 410 -3.28 -25.92 -27.51
C MET A 410 -4.60 -25.14 -27.60
N VAL A 411 -5.45 -25.52 -28.55
CA VAL A 411 -6.71 -24.82 -28.83
C VAL A 411 -7.79 -25.33 -27.86
N ALA A 412 -8.11 -24.50 -26.88
CA ALA A 412 -9.09 -24.83 -25.86
C ALA A 412 -10.55 -24.77 -26.42
N PRO A 413 -11.50 -25.61 -25.94
CA PRO A 413 -11.28 -26.57 -24.85
C PRO A 413 -10.52 -27.80 -25.30
N VAL A 414 -9.52 -28.22 -24.56
CA VAL A 414 -8.71 -29.39 -24.85
C VAL A 414 -8.17 -30.02 -23.56
N SER A 415 -8.10 -31.36 -23.55
CA SER A 415 -7.51 -32.13 -22.46
C SER A 415 -6.37 -32.99 -22.98
N ILE A 416 -5.22 -32.96 -22.28
CA ILE A 416 -4.03 -33.78 -22.55
C ILE A 416 -3.87 -34.75 -21.38
N GLY A 417 -4.01 -36.05 -21.64
CA GLY A 417 -4.01 -37.09 -20.62
C GLY A 417 -2.62 -37.32 -20.01
N ASP A 418 -2.60 -38.00 -18.86
CA ASP A 418 -1.37 -38.31 -18.11
C ASP A 418 -0.34 -39.01 -18.99
N GLY A 419 0.95 -38.67 -18.83
CA GLY A 419 2.05 -39.30 -19.55
C GLY A 419 2.10 -39.01 -21.05
N ALA A 420 1.17 -38.26 -21.62
CA ALA A 420 1.13 -37.96 -23.04
C ALA A 420 2.33 -37.13 -23.51
N LEU A 421 2.72 -37.36 -24.77
CA LEU A 421 3.73 -36.58 -25.47
C LEU A 421 3.09 -35.76 -26.58
N VAL A 422 3.39 -34.47 -26.66
CA VAL A 422 3.01 -33.63 -27.78
C VAL A 422 4.25 -33.23 -28.55
N GLY A 423 4.26 -33.53 -29.86
CA GLY A 423 5.40 -33.18 -30.71
C GLY A 423 5.53 -31.67 -30.91
N ALA A 424 6.78 -31.21 -31.05
CA ALA A 424 7.05 -29.80 -31.30
C ALA A 424 6.34 -29.28 -32.58
N SER A 425 5.97 -27.99 -32.59
CA SER A 425 5.27 -27.30 -33.70
C SER A 425 3.92 -27.93 -34.06
N SER A 426 3.18 -28.44 -33.06
CA SER A 426 1.85 -29.04 -33.25
C SER A 426 0.74 -28.08 -32.86
N CYS A 427 -0.39 -28.12 -33.60
CA CYS A 427 -1.63 -27.46 -33.27
C CYS A 427 -2.65 -28.47 -32.74
N ILE A 428 -2.83 -28.53 -31.43
CA ILE A 428 -3.66 -29.53 -30.75
C ILE A 428 -5.09 -28.99 -30.60
N THR A 429 -6.00 -29.58 -31.36
CA THR A 429 -7.42 -29.16 -31.41
C THR A 429 -8.39 -30.25 -30.90
N LYS A 430 -7.88 -31.40 -30.48
CA LYS A 430 -8.64 -32.54 -29.95
C LYS A 430 -7.96 -33.07 -28.71
N ASP A 431 -8.74 -33.70 -27.84
CA ASP A 431 -8.22 -34.34 -26.64
C ASP A 431 -7.19 -35.40 -26.98
N VAL A 432 -6.12 -35.46 -26.18
CA VAL A 432 -5.03 -36.44 -26.31
C VAL A 432 -5.17 -37.44 -25.18
N PRO A 433 -5.34 -38.75 -25.51
CA PRO A 433 -5.43 -39.78 -24.47
C PRO A 433 -4.13 -39.91 -23.65
N ALA A 434 -4.25 -40.50 -22.46
CA ALA A 434 -3.08 -40.81 -21.64
C ALA A 434 -2.07 -41.68 -22.41
N ASP A 435 -0.78 -41.46 -22.15
CA ASP A 435 0.35 -42.20 -22.76
C ASP A 435 0.41 -42.14 -24.30
N ALA A 436 -0.36 -41.23 -24.92
CA ALA A 436 -0.40 -41.09 -26.37
C ALA A 436 0.65 -40.08 -26.87
N LEU A 437 1.07 -40.25 -28.13
CA LEU A 437 1.82 -39.25 -28.89
C LEU A 437 0.85 -38.48 -29.80
N ALA A 438 0.74 -37.18 -29.64
CA ALA A 438 -0.01 -36.29 -30.52
C ALA A 438 0.94 -35.48 -31.40
N LEU A 439 0.72 -35.51 -32.70
CA LEU A 439 1.50 -34.78 -33.73
C LEU A 439 0.51 -34.14 -34.72
N GLU A 440 0.68 -32.83 -34.97
CA GLU A 440 0.00 -32.11 -36.05
C GLU A 440 0.96 -31.12 -36.67
N ARG A 441 1.65 -31.55 -37.75
CA ARG A 441 2.61 -30.75 -38.52
C ARG A 441 2.79 -31.32 -39.92
N SER A 442 3.16 -30.47 -40.88
CA SER A 442 3.44 -30.88 -42.25
C SER A 442 4.72 -31.69 -42.38
N GLU A 443 4.78 -32.56 -43.41
CA GLU A 443 6.01 -33.25 -43.76
C GLU A 443 7.09 -32.29 -44.23
N GLN A 444 8.31 -32.47 -43.76
CA GLN A 444 9.46 -31.63 -44.13
C GLN A 444 9.83 -31.81 -45.60
N LYS A 445 9.80 -30.71 -46.37
CA LYS A 445 10.25 -30.69 -47.78
C LYS A 445 11.60 -30.00 -47.89
N ILE A 446 12.58 -30.70 -48.51
CA ILE A 446 13.91 -30.15 -48.80
C ILE A 446 14.00 -29.87 -50.29
N VAL A 447 14.43 -28.66 -50.67
CA VAL A 447 14.75 -28.28 -52.05
C VAL A 447 16.23 -27.93 -52.11
N GLU A 448 17.02 -28.86 -52.59
CA GLU A 448 18.47 -28.71 -52.67
C GLU A 448 18.87 -27.58 -53.64
N GLY A 449 19.87 -26.81 -53.26
CA GLY A 449 20.42 -25.71 -54.09
C GLY A 449 19.54 -24.49 -54.21
N TYR A 450 18.32 -24.44 -53.59
CA TYR A 450 17.38 -23.34 -53.72
C TYR A 450 18.00 -22.00 -53.26
N ALA A 451 18.69 -21.96 -52.14
CA ALA A 451 19.29 -20.72 -51.63
C ALA A 451 20.41 -20.19 -52.55
N ALA A 452 21.21 -21.07 -53.16
CA ALA A 452 22.23 -20.68 -54.14
C ALA A 452 21.59 -20.14 -55.41
N GLN A 453 20.52 -20.79 -55.90
CA GLN A 453 19.77 -20.34 -57.09
C GLN A 453 19.12 -18.95 -56.82
N ARG A 454 18.59 -18.71 -55.64
CA ARG A 454 17.99 -17.42 -55.25
C ARG A 454 19.03 -16.29 -55.20
N ARG A 455 20.23 -16.54 -54.62
CA ARG A 455 21.33 -15.55 -54.63
C ARG A 455 21.73 -15.17 -56.06
N ARG A 456 21.93 -16.14 -56.96
CA ARG A 456 22.30 -15.89 -58.36
C ARG A 456 21.24 -15.11 -59.12
N LYS A 457 19.96 -15.20 -58.76
CA LYS A 457 18.90 -14.38 -59.35
C LYS A 457 19.01 -12.93 -58.90
N LEU A 458 19.20 -12.69 -57.61
CA LEU A 458 19.32 -11.31 -57.06
C LEU A 458 20.58 -10.63 -57.59
N GLU A 459 21.72 -11.31 -57.72
CA GLU A 459 22.96 -10.77 -58.31
C GLU A 459 22.85 -10.42 -59.80
N LYS A 460 21.77 -10.80 -60.48
CA LYS A 460 21.51 -10.47 -61.85
C LYS A 460 20.47 -9.35 -62.05
N GLU A 461 19.81 -8.97 -60.99
CA GLU A 461 18.81 -7.89 -60.98
C GLU A 461 19.41 -6.55 -60.49
N ASP A 462 20.63 -6.56 -59.90
CA ASP A 462 21.50 -5.45 -59.62
C ASP A 462 22.48 -5.18 -60.84
#